data_4f8376f274bb85781eac60e16f6bcf2e
#
_entry.id   4f8376f274bb85781eac60e16f6bcf2e
#
_cell.length_a   1.000
_cell.length_b   1.000
_cell.length_c   1.000
_cell.angle_alpha   90.00
_cell.angle_beta   90.00
_cell.angle_gamma   90.00
#
_symmetry.space_group_name_H-M   'P 1'
#
loop_
_entity.id
_entity.type
_entity.pdbx_description
1 polymer ?
#
loop_
_entity_poly.entity_id
_entity_poly.type
_entity_poly.pdbx_seq_one_letter_code
_entity_poly.pdbx_strand_id
1 'polypeptide(L)'
;MAKRKTLPKDFEQLVQTASDEDIKKVLGKCDINAYGGYNKGNALEFPLSEEMMRWLIEQGIDINYVDQYGYTPLLYHAGRMSSEKQAIALVKLGADITATQGLDRETVMHVAVKTGNLELVKCLIQAGADAEVTSRSGETPLERTFHWARTFDLIKLAPVAEYLIGIGVPVTDKIRTYMRSAAEDIEFRRKDMSPDIMPELDRAMESLYGLLGVASVPRRVEYDGTSPIVIHEKRWQKQHGELWNLLVPGSGHAGTVQGEVIRISGKLAYEILDNGCCNWDSDFKSMANALYRYICMGTPLDADEQREFAGLINGIKNADETDINRLTELSVKWVTLNLNPMAVGELDYKR
;
A
#
# COMPACT_ATOMS: atom_id res chain seq x y z
N MET A 1 -45.70 12.27 -19.23
CA MET A 1 -44.37 12.50 -19.88
C MET A 1 -43.46 11.34 -19.54
N ALA A 2 -42.58 10.93 -20.45
CA ALA A 2 -41.60 9.90 -20.14
C ALA A 2 -40.63 10.44 -19.07
N LYS A 3 -40.35 9.65 -18.03
CA LYS A 3 -39.41 9.99 -16.97
C LYS A 3 -37.96 10.00 -17.51
N ARG A 4 -37.13 10.86 -16.98
CA ARG A 4 -35.69 10.91 -17.34
C ARG A 4 -34.96 9.66 -16.86
N LYS A 5 -34.13 9.08 -17.71
CA LYS A 5 -33.25 7.94 -17.35
C LYS A 5 -31.96 8.38 -16.65
N THR A 6 -31.69 9.69 -16.63
CA THR A 6 -30.51 10.26 -16.00
C THR A 6 -30.88 11.25 -14.91
N LEU A 7 -30.10 11.26 -13.83
CA LEU A 7 -30.15 12.29 -12.81
C LEU A 7 -29.69 13.64 -13.39
N PRO A 8 -30.08 14.78 -12.80
CA PRO A 8 -29.53 16.08 -13.16
C PRO A 8 -28.00 16.10 -13.05
N LYS A 9 -27.35 16.91 -13.89
CA LYS A 9 -25.86 17.00 -13.84
C LYS A 9 -25.33 17.58 -12.54
N ASP A 10 -26.13 18.41 -11.89
CA ASP A 10 -25.86 19.06 -10.59
C ASP A 10 -26.45 18.30 -9.39
N PHE A 11 -26.83 17.04 -9.57
CA PHE A 11 -27.50 16.25 -8.53
C PHE A 11 -26.66 16.13 -7.25
N GLU A 12 -25.35 15.98 -7.37
CA GLU A 12 -24.43 15.93 -6.21
C GLU A 12 -24.46 17.23 -5.40
N GLN A 13 -24.44 18.38 -6.08
CA GLN A 13 -24.58 19.68 -5.43
C GLN A 13 -25.97 19.86 -4.83
N LEU A 14 -26.99 19.40 -5.53
CA LEU A 14 -28.38 19.46 -5.07
C LEU A 14 -28.55 18.71 -3.73
N VAL A 15 -28.01 17.50 -3.63
CA VAL A 15 -28.06 16.67 -2.42
C VAL A 15 -27.40 17.35 -1.23
N GLN A 16 -26.36 18.16 -1.46
CA GLN A 16 -25.65 18.87 -0.41
C GLN A 16 -26.35 20.15 0.07
N THR A 17 -27.20 20.76 -0.77
CA THR A 17 -27.72 22.12 -0.52
C THR A 17 -29.25 22.22 -0.42
N ALA A 18 -29.97 21.27 -1.00
CA ALA A 18 -31.42 21.32 -1.04
C ALA A 18 -32.09 20.54 0.10
N SER A 19 -33.36 20.83 0.35
CA SER A 19 -34.18 20.05 1.27
C SER A 19 -34.56 18.68 0.68
N ASP A 20 -34.83 17.68 1.53
CA ASP A 20 -35.28 16.36 1.11
C ASP A 20 -36.53 16.46 0.23
N GLU A 21 -37.43 17.40 0.53
CA GLU A 21 -38.65 17.64 -0.27
C GLU A 21 -38.36 18.17 -1.69
N ASP A 22 -37.33 18.98 -1.86
CA ASP A 22 -36.93 19.46 -3.18
C ASP A 22 -36.18 18.35 -3.95
N ILE A 23 -35.36 17.53 -3.27
CA ILE A 23 -34.76 16.34 -3.85
C ILE A 23 -35.85 15.37 -4.34
N LYS A 24 -36.87 15.09 -3.54
CA LYS A 24 -38.03 14.25 -3.94
C LYS A 24 -38.73 14.78 -5.17
N LYS A 25 -38.95 16.12 -5.26
CA LYS A 25 -39.57 16.74 -6.45
C LYS A 25 -38.71 16.54 -7.71
N VAL A 26 -37.42 16.60 -7.59
CA VAL A 26 -36.48 16.36 -8.70
C VAL A 26 -36.49 14.90 -9.11
N LEU A 27 -36.38 13.97 -8.16
CA LEU A 27 -36.39 12.53 -8.38
C LEU A 27 -37.77 12.06 -8.95
N GLY A 28 -38.88 12.70 -8.57
CA GLY A 28 -40.19 12.42 -9.14
C GLY A 28 -40.30 12.62 -10.66
N LYS A 29 -39.42 13.41 -11.26
CA LYS A 29 -39.28 13.62 -12.71
C LYS A 29 -38.35 12.62 -13.40
N CYS A 30 -37.63 11.81 -12.61
CA CYS A 30 -36.69 10.82 -13.09
C CYS A 30 -37.27 9.41 -13.00
N ASP A 31 -36.72 8.47 -13.78
CA ASP A 31 -36.90 7.05 -13.51
C ASP A 31 -36.34 6.74 -12.11
N ILE A 32 -36.93 5.74 -11.42
CA ILE A 32 -36.49 5.45 -10.05
C ILE A 32 -35.03 5.01 -10.00
N ASN A 33 -34.57 4.30 -11.04
CA ASN A 33 -33.16 3.88 -11.21
C ASN A 33 -32.41 4.79 -12.19
N ALA A 34 -32.81 6.07 -12.30
CA ALA A 34 -32.07 7.05 -13.08
C ALA A 34 -30.63 7.12 -12.53
N TYR A 35 -29.67 7.08 -13.44
CA TYR A 35 -28.26 7.10 -13.11
C TYR A 35 -27.63 8.47 -13.32
N GLY A 36 -26.55 8.76 -12.59
CA GLY A 36 -25.84 10.03 -12.69
C GLY A 36 -24.38 9.93 -12.22
N GLY A 37 -23.73 11.09 -12.19
CA GLY A 37 -22.33 11.16 -11.81
C GLY A 37 -21.38 10.50 -12.80
N TYR A 38 -20.11 10.46 -12.42
CA TYR A 38 -19.04 9.86 -13.23
C TYR A 38 -19.22 8.34 -13.36
N ASN A 39 -19.61 7.67 -12.29
CA ASN A 39 -19.77 6.21 -12.23
C ASN A 39 -21.03 5.70 -12.90
N LYS A 40 -21.99 6.57 -13.22
CA LYS A 40 -23.36 6.20 -13.65
C LYS A 40 -24.09 5.32 -12.63
N GLY A 41 -23.86 5.58 -11.35
CA GLY A 41 -24.62 4.98 -10.28
C GLY A 41 -26.02 5.58 -10.13
N ASN A 42 -26.91 4.90 -9.42
CA ASN A 42 -28.24 5.45 -9.11
C ASN A 42 -28.15 6.47 -7.95
N ALA A 43 -29.30 7.01 -7.53
CA ALA A 43 -29.35 8.05 -6.50
C ALA A 43 -28.72 7.60 -5.15
N LEU A 44 -28.68 6.30 -4.87
CA LEU A 44 -28.10 5.76 -3.62
C LEU A 44 -26.56 5.86 -3.55
N GLU A 45 -25.86 6.19 -4.63
CA GLU A 45 -24.41 6.48 -4.59
C GLU A 45 -24.09 7.92 -4.14
N PHE A 46 -25.11 8.74 -3.97
CA PHE A 46 -24.93 10.12 -3.52
C PHE A 46 -25.11 10.23 -2.00
N PRO A 47 -24.56 11.27 -1.33
CA PRO A 47 -24.56 11.40 0.13
C PRO A 47 -25.92 11.79 0.70
N LEU A 48 -26.93 10.96 0.45
CA LEU A 48 -28.29 11.11 0.94
C LEU A 48 -28.40 10.84 2.44
N SER A 49 -29.44 11.40 3.08
CA SER A 49 -29.84 11.02 4.44
C SER A 49 -30.40 9.59 4.48
N GLU A 50 -30.39 8.95 5.66
CA GLU A 50 -30.98 7.61 5.81
C GLU A 50 -32.48 7.64 5.50
N GLU A 51 -33.18 8.72 5.86
CA GLU A 51 -34.60 8.91 5.55
C GLU A 51 -34.84 8.96 4.04
N MET A 52 -33.99 9.66 3.30
CA MET A 52 -34.08 9.71 1.84
C MET A 52 -33.78 8.37 1.19
N MET A 53 -32.79 7.64 1.67
CA MET A 53 -32.49 6.28 1.17
C MET A 53 -33.68 5.35 1.43
N ARG A 54 -34.26 5.38 2.63
CA ARG A 54 -35.45 4.60 2.99
C ARG A 54 -36.60 4.92 2.07
N TRP A 55 -36.90 6.21 1.87
CA TRP A 55 -37.95 6.64 0.97
C TRP A 55 -37.75 6.15 -0.47
N LEU A 56 -36.48 6.23 -1.00
CA LEU A 56 -36.18 5.73 -2.34
C LEU A 56 -36.40 4.22 -2.45
N ILE A 57 -36.05 3.45 -1.44
CA ILE A 57 -36.26 2.00 -1.40
C ILE A 57 -37.78 1.68 -1.39
N GLU A 58 -38.56 2.43 -0.64
CA GLU A 58 -40.02 2.33 -0.65
C GLU A 58 -40.61 2.68 -2.03
N GLN A 59 -39.99 3.56 -2.81
CA GLN A 59 -40.36 3.86 -4.18
C GLN A 59 -39.89 2.80 -5.20
N GLY A 60 -39.12 1.79 -4.76
CA GLY A 60 -38.66 0.68 -5.59
C GLY A 60 -37.34 0.93 -6.32
N ILE A 61 -36.47 1.79 -5.78
CA ILE A 61 -35.08 1.90 -6.28
C ILE A 61 -34.37 0.57 -6.07
N ASP A 62 -33.53 0.19 -7.03
CA ASP A 62 -32.66 -0.98 -6.87
C ASP A 62 -31.52 -0.63 -5.91
N ILE A 63 -31.59 -1.18 -4.69
CA ILE A 63 -30.58 -0.97 -3.64
C ILE A 63 -29.22 -1.59 -4.01
N ASN A 64 -29.22 -2.58 -4.91
CA ASN A 64 -28.03 -3.29 -5.39
C ASN A 64 -27.68 -2.92 -6.84
N TYR A 65 -28.14 -1.76 -7.31
CA TYR A 65 -27.83 -1.26 -8.65
C TYR A 65 -26.31 -1.28 -8.89
N VAL A 66 -25.90 -1.86 -10.02
CA VAL A 66 -24.47 -1.95 -10.36
C VAL A 66 -24.10 -0.83 -11.33
N ASP A 67 -23.13 -0.01 -10.96
CA ASP A 67 -22.63 1.09 -11.77
C ASP A 67 -21.76 0.59 -12.95
N GLN A 68 -21.26 1.50 -13.79
CA GLN A 68 -20.43 1.15 -14.94
C GLN A 68 -19.08 0.52 -14.60
N TYR A 69 -18.63 0.60 -13.35
CA TYR A 69 -17.38 0.00 -12.84
C TYR A 69 -17.61 -1.27 -12.04
N GLY A 70 -18.85 -1.70 -11.90
CA GLY A 70 -19.20 -2.92 -11.16
C GLY A 70 -19.40 -2.71 -9.66
N TYR A 71 -19.59 -1.46 -9.20
CA TYR A 71 -19.85 -1.19 -7.79
C TYR A 71 -21.34 -1.12 -7.51
N THR A 72 -21.76 -1.72 -6.39
CA THR A 72 -23.06 -1.43 -5.80
C THR A 72 -22.96 -0.16 -4.94
N PRO A 73 -24.08 0.52 -4.61
CA PRO A 73 -24.06 1.67 -3.70
C PRO A 73 -23.36 1.38 -2.38
N LEU A 74 -23.55 0.17 -1.82
CA LEU A 74 -22.87 -0.24 -0.59
C LEU A 74 -21.35 -0.34 -0.77
N LEU A 75 -20.85 -0.99 -1.82
CA LEU A 75 -19.42 -1.06 -2.14
C LEU A 75 -18.82 0.34 -2.40
N TYR A 76 -19.57 1.17 -3.11
CA TYR A 76 -19.17 2.56 -3.39
C TYR A 76 -18.93 3.36 -2.11
N HIS A 77 -19.86 3.29 -1.16
CA HIS A 77 -19.74 4.02 0.11
C HIS A 77 -18.75 3.37 1.08
N ALA A 78 -18.67 2.05 1.11
CA ALA A 78 -17.68 1.32 1.94
C ALA A 78 -16.24 1.70 1.62
N GLY A 79 -15.93 1.97 0.35
CA GLY A 79 -14.60 2.39 -0.10
C GLY A 79 -14.23 3.86 0.20
N ARG A 80 -15.13 4.64 0.82
CA ARG A 80 -14.95 6.08 1.05
C ARG A 80 -15.08 6.45 2.52
N MET A 81 -14.02 6.98 3.10
CA MET A 81 -13.98 7.37 4.52
C MET A 81 -15.05 8.40 4.93
N SER A 82 -15.45 9.28 4.01
CA SER A 82 -16.48 10.31 4.27
C SER A 82 -17.92 9.79 4.17
N SER A 83 -18.11 8.54 3.79
CA SER A 83 -19.41 7.95 3.47
C SER A 83 -19.81 6.78 4.38
N GLU A 84 -19.22 6.69 5.55
CA GLU A 84 -19.48 5.63 6.54
C GLU A 84 -20.97 5.52 6.91
N LYS A 85 -21.60 6.67 7.18
CA LYS A 85 -23.02 6.71 7.56
C LYS A 85 -23.92 6.15 6.47
N GLN A 86 -23.61 6.44 5.20
CA GLN A 86 -24.37 5.93 4.06
C GLN A 86 -24.17 4.41 3.90
N ALA A 87 -22.93 3.91 4.05
CA ALA A 87 -22.67 2.48 4.00
C ALA A 87 -23.43 1.72 5.10
N ILE A 88 -23.39 2.21 6.35
CA ILE A 88 -24.12 1.63 7.47
C ILE A 88 -25.63 1.68 7.24
N ALA A 89 -26.17 2.78 6.71
CA ALA A 89 -27.59 2.91 6.39
C ALA A 89 -28.00 1.87 5.33
N LEU A 90 -27.22 1.70 4.27
CA LEU A 90 -27.49 0.70 3.23
C LEU A 90 -27.49 -0.74 3.77
N VAL A 91 -26.56 -1.09 4.65
CA VAL A 91 -26.57 -2.40 5.33
C VAL A 91 -27.88 -2.59 6.11
N LYS A 92 -28.27 -1.60 6.92
CA LYS A 92 -29.51 -1.65 7.71
C LYS A 92 -30.77 -1.72 6.85
N LEU A 93 -30.72 -1.15 5.64
CA LEU A 93 -31.84 -1.14 4.69
C LEU A 93 -31.85 -2.39 3.78
N GLY A 94 -30.95 -3.34 3.99
CA GLY A 94 -30.98 -4.65 3.32
C GLY A 94 -30.20 -4.72 2.01
N ALA A 95 -29.17 -3.87 1.84
CA ALA A 95 -28.24 -4.02 0.71
C ALA A 95 -27.51 -5.36 0.77
N ASP A 96 -27.15 -5.89 -0.39
CA ASP A 96 -26.38 -7.13 -0.50
C ASP A 96 -24.96 -6.97 0.05
N ILE A 97 -24.75 -7.52 1.24
CA ILE A 97 -23.46 -7.52 1.94
C ILE A 97 -22.44 -8.49 1.35
N THR A 98 -22.86 -9.37 0.41
CA THR A 98 -21.99 -10.34 -0.26
C THR A 98 -21.48 -9.84 -1.61
N ALA A 99 -21.94 -8.68 -2.07
CA ALA A 99 -21.50 -8.06 -3.31
C ALA A 99 -19.97 -7.94 -3.35
N THR A 100 -19.41 -8.15 -4.54
CA THR A 100 -17.95 -8.14 -4.75
C THR A 100 -17.52 -7.11 -5.77
N GLN A 101 -16.29 -6.60 -5.63
CA GLN A 101 -15.68 -5.66 -6.55
C GLN A 101 -14.31 -6.11 -7.06
N GLY A 102 -13.90 -5.54 -8.19
CA GLY A 102 -12.56 -5.70 -8.74
C GLY A 102 -12.26 -7.11 -9.26
N LEU A 103 -11.06 -7.27 -9.80
CA LEU A 103 -10.61 -8.55 -10.37
C LEU A 103 -10.43 -9.64 -9.31
N ASP A 104 -10.10 -9.24 -8.08
CA ASP A 104 -9.89 -10.17 -6.95
C ASP A 104 -11.18 -10.48 -6.19
N ARG A 105 -12.32 -9.93 -6.62
CA ARG A 105 -13.64 -10.17 -6.02
C ARG A 105 -13.66 -9.88 -4.52
N GLU A 106 -13.12 -8.72 -4.13
CA GLU A 106 -13.18 -8.25 -2.74
C GLU A 106 -14.64 -7.97 -2.35
N THR A 107 -15.09 -8.53 -1.23
CA THR A 107 -16.43 -8.27 -0.68
C THR A 107 -16.48 -6.94 0.07
N VAL A 108 -17.67 -6.50 0.44
CA VAL A 108 -17.86 -5.32 1.30
C VAL A 108 -17.05 -5.44 2.61
N MET A 109 -16.92 -6.65 3.18
CA MET A 109 -16.11 -6.90 4.38
C MET A 109 -14.62 -6.61 4.12
N HIS A 110 -14.06 -7.05 2.99
CA HIS A 110 -12.68 -6.71 2.61
C HIS A 110 -12.47 -5.20 2.55
N VAL A 111 -13.41 -4.49 1.91
CA VAL A 111 -13.34 -3.04 1.76
C VAL A 111 -13.45 -2.32 3.10
N ALA A 112 -14.36 -2.75 3.97
CA ALA A 112 -14.56 -2.16 5.29
C ALA A 112 -13.33 -2.33 6.20
N VAL A 113 -12.70 -3.51 6.19
CA VAL A 113 -11.46 -3.78 6.95
C VAL A 113 -10.32 -2.95 6.39
N LYS A 114 -10.14 -2.90 5.07
CA LYS A 114 -9.10 -2.11 4.39
C LYS A 114 -9.20 -0.61 4.67
N THR A 115 -10.41 -0.07 4.75
CA THR A 115 -10.62 1.34 5.07
C THR A 115 -10.50 1.65 6.56
N GLY A 116 -10.38 0.62 7.41
CA GLY A 116 -10.32 0.76 8.87
C GLY A 116 -11.65 1.19 9.49
N ASN A 117 -12.77 0.96 8.80
CA ASN A 117 -14.09 1.40 9.24
C ASN A 117 -14.68 0.41 10.24
N LEU A 118 -14.31 0.55 11.51
CA LEU A 118 -14.73 -0.34 12.59
C LEU A 118 -16.26 -0.43 12.74
N GLU A 119 -16.97 0.70 12.63
CA GLU A 119 -18.42 0.71 12.82
C GLU A 119 -19.15 0.01 11.65
N LEU A 120 -18.65 0.15 10.42
CA LEU A 120 -19.18 -0.61 9.28
C LEU A 120 -18.86 -2.11 9.43
N VAL A 121 -17.66 -2.49 9.87
CA VAL A 121 -17.29 -3.89 10.15
C VAL A 121 -18.23 -4.50 11.18
N LYS A 122 -18.48 -3.80 12.29
CA LYS A 122 -19.45 -4.24 13.32
C LYS A 122 -20.86 -4.41 12.75
N CYS A 123 -21.30 -3.44 11.94
CA CYS A 123 -22.61 -3.47 11.31
C CYS A 123 -22.75 -4.67 10.34
N LEU A 124 -21.69 -4.94 9.55
CA LEU A 124 -21.66 -6.08 8.63
C LEU A 124 -21.72 -7.43 9.39
N ILE A 125 -20.95 -7.57 10.48
CA ILE A 125 -21.00 -8.76 11.33
C ILE A 125 -22.40 -8.97 11.93
N GLN A 126 -23.02 -7.90 12.43
CA GLN A 126 -24.40 -7.97 12.96
C GLN A 126 -25.42 -8.34 11.87
N ALA A 127 -25.17 -7.95 10.63
CA ALA A 127 -25.99 -8.33 9.47
C ALA A 127 -25.70 -9.74 8.94
N GLY A 128 -24.76 -10.49 9.56
CA GLY A 128 -24.44 -11.87 9.20
C GLY A 128 -23.34 -12.01 8.13
N ALA A 129 -22.55 -10.97 7.89
CA ALA A 129 -21.40 -11.08 6.99
C ALA A 129 -20.33 -12.02 7.57
N ASP A 130 -19.76 -12.85 6.70
CA ASP A 130 -18.64 -13.72 7.05
C ASP A 130 -17.33 -12.89 7.14
N ALA A 131 -16.70 -12.87 8.32
CA ALA A 131 -15.42 -12.19 8.55
C ALA A 131 -14.23 -12.93 7.94
N GLU A 132 -14.39 -14.21 7.59
CA GLU A 132 -13.35 -15.08 7.02
C GLU A 132 -13.58 -15.36 5.52
N VAL A 133 -14.55 -14.66 4.90
CA VAL A 133 -14.78 -14.77 3.45
C VAL A 133 -13.48 -14.53 2.69
N THR A 134 -13.19 -15.35 1.67
CA THR A 134 -11.96 -15.21 0.92
C THR A 134 -12.18 -14.50 -0.42
N SER A 135 -11.23 -13.66 -0.79
CA SER A 135 -11.11 -13.08 -2.13
C SER A 135 -10.71 -14.15 -3.16
N ARG A 136 -10.62 -13.81 -4.44
CA ARG A 136 -10.14 -14.72 -5.48
C ARG A 136 -8.70 -15.20 -5.25
N SER A 137 -7.84 -14.37 -4.64
CA SER A 137 -6.47 -14.74 -4.25
C SER A 137 -6.41 -15.65 -3.02
N GLY A 138 -7.55 -15.98 -2.41
CA GLY A 138 -7.62 -16.84 -1.23
C GLY A 138 -7.22 -16.14 0.08
N GLU A 139 -7.29 -14.81 0.11
CA GLU A 139 -7.01 -14.01 1.30
C GLU A 139 -8.30 -13.59 2.00
N THR A 140 -8.34 -13.69 3.32
CA THR A 140 -9.42 -13.13 4.14
C THR A 140 -9.32 -11.60 4.20
N PRO A 141 -10.37 -10.86 4.64
CA PRO A 141 -10.32 -9.42 4.78
C PRO A 141 -9.13 -8.93 5.61
N LEU A 142 -8.83 -9.63 6.71
CA LEU A 142 -7.72 -9.29 7.58
C LEU A 142 -6.36 -9.59 6.94
N GLU A 143 -6.18 -10.78 6.33
CA GLU A 143 -4.97 -11.15 5.59
C GLU A 143 -4.69 -10.16 4.45
N ARG A 144 -5.72 -9.87 3.65
CA ARG A 144 -5.63 -8.94 2.51
C ARG A 144 -5.20 -7.54 2.94
N THR A 145 -5.74 -7.08 4.06
CA THR A 145 -5.41 -5.74 4.55
C THR A 145 -3.98 -5.70 5.08
N PHE A 146 -3.52 -6.69 5.87
CA PHE A 146 -2.14 -6.74 6.33
C PHE A 146 -1.13 -6.90 5.19
N HIS A 147 -1.47 -7.64 4.13
CA HIS A 147 -0.59 -7.82 2.96
C HIS A 147 -0.23 -6.49 2.30
N TRP A 148 -1.17 -5.55 2.24
CA TRP A 148 -0.97 -4.26 1.57
C TRP A 148 -0.83 -3.08 2.52
N ALA A 149 -0.85 -3.34 3.84
CA ALA A 149 -0.79 -2.28 4.84
C ALA A 149 0.49 -1.45 4.72
N ARG A 150 0.31 -0.15 4.77
CA ARG A 150 1.37 0.86 4.88
C ARG A 150 1.28 1.51 6.24
N THR A 151 2.23 2.37 6.56
CA THR A 151 2.34 3.05 7.86
C THR A 151 1.01 3.54 8.43
N PHE A 152 0.26 4.33 7.66
CA PHE A 152 -1.02 4.90 8.11
C PHE A 152 -2.14 3.87 8.23
N ASP A 153 -2.04 2.78 7.47
CA ASP A 153 -3.08 1.75 7.48
C ASP A 153 -3.06 0.97 8.78
N LEU A 154 -1.88 0.76 9.40
CA LEU A 154 -1.77 0.05 10.67
C LEU A 154 -2.50 0.77 11.81
N ILE A 155 -2.48 2.11 11.83
CA ILE A 155 -3.20 2.91 12.82
C ILE A 155 -4.71 2.63 12.73
N LYS A 156 -5.25 2.64 11.53
CA LYS A 156 -6.68 2.38 11.28
C LYS A 156 -7.05 0.91 11.46
N LEU A 157 -6.12 0.02 11.11
CA LEU A 157 -6.33 -1.42 11.17
C LEU A 157 -6.32 -1.96 12.59
N ALA A 158 -5.54 -1.38 13.50
CA ALA A 158 -5.38 -1.89 14.86
C ALA A 158 -6.74 -2.10 15.59
N PRO A 159 -7.66 -1.12 15.67
CA PRO A 159 -8.94 -1.33 16.34
C PRO A 159 -9.85 -2.32 15.61
N VAL A 160 -9.75 -2.43 14.28
CA VAL A 160 -10.52 -3.41 13.49
C VAL A 160 -9.99 -4.83 13.72
N ALA A 161 -8.66 -5.00 13.73
CA ALA A 161 -8.03 -6.28 14.02
C ALA A 161 -8.34 -6.75 15.44
N GLU A 162 -8.29 -5.85 16.44
CA GLU A 162 -8.67 -6.14 17.82
C GLU A 162 -10.12 -6.65 17.91
N TYR A 163 -11.03 -5.98 17.24
CA TYR A 163 -12.44 -6.39 17.21
C TYR A 163 -12.63 -7.77 16.55
N LEU A 164 -12.07 -7.96 15.34
CA LEU A 164 -12.25 -9.20 14.58
C LEU A 164 -11.63 -10.41 15.30
N ILE A 165 -10.42 -10.25 15.82
CA ILE A 165 -9.77 -11.32 16.60
C ILE A 165 -10.52 -11.55 17.91
N GLY A 166 -11.04 -10.51 18.55
CA GLY A 166 -11.85 -10.60 19.76
C GLY A 166 -13.14 -11.40 19.58
N ILE A 167 -13.72 -11.43 18.38
CA ILE A 167 -14.90 -12.26 18.05
C ILE A 167 -14.53 -13.65 17.50
N GLY A 168 -13.24 -14.01 17.44
CA GLY A 168 -12.76 -15.35 17.09
C GLY A 168 -12.14 -15.50 15.70
N VAL A 169 -11.95 -14.41 14.92
CA VAL A 169 -11.22 -14.50 13.64
C VAL A 169 -9.78 -14.94 13.91
N PRO A 170 -9.27 -16.00 13.24
CA PRO A 170 -7.96 -16.56 13.53
C PRO A 170 -6.81 -15.66 13.08
N VAL A 171 -5.74 -15.64 13.87
CA VAL A 171 -4.46 -15.03 13.50
C VAL A 171 -3.63 -16.06 12.74
N THR A 172 -3.53 -15.91 11.43
CA THR A 172 -2.78 -16.83 10.57
C THR A 172 -1.28 -16.48 10.53
N ASP A 173 -0.45 -17.43 10.08
CA ASP A 173 0.99 -17.17 9.89
C ASP A 173 1.25 -16.13 8.79
N LYS A 174 0.35 -16.01 7.81
CA LYS A 174 0.39 -14.93 6.81
C LYS A 174 0.26 -13.57 7.47
N ILE A 175 -0.72 -13.37 8.35
CA ILE A 175 -0.92 -12.11 9.08
C ILE A 175 0.34 -11.76 9.89
N ARG A 176 0.94 -12.74 10.60
CA ARG A 176 2.17 -12.52 11.36
C ARG A 176 3.33 -12.10 10.46
N THR A 177 3.47 -12.76 9.31
CA THR A 177 4.52 -12.47 8.33
C THR A 177 4.34 -11.06 7.75
N TYR A 178 3.12 -10.71 7.33
CA TYR A 178 2.81 -9.38 6.78
C TYR A 178 3.02 -8.27 7.80
N MET A 179 2.56 -8.49 9.06
CA MET A 179 2.80 -7.53 10.14
C MET A 179 4.28 -7.30 10.39
N ARG A 180 5.10 -8.37 10.42
CA ARG A 180 6.55 -8.24 10.58
C ARG A 180 7.17 -7.44 9.44
N SER A 181 6.83 -7.75 8.20
CA SER A 181 7.34 -7.04 7.02
C SER A 181 6.95 -5.56 7.03
N ALA A 182 5.70 -5.24 7.37
CA ALA A 182 5.24 -3.85 7.49
C ALA A 182 6.00 -3.10 8.61
N ALA A 183 6.25 -3.77 9.74
CA ALA A 183 6.98 -3.20 10.85
C ALA A 183 8.46 -2.95 10.50
N GLU A 184 9.11 -3.87 9.78
CA GLU A 184 10.48 -3.71 9.28
C GLU A 184 10.59 -2.51 8.31
N ASP A 185 9.62 -2.34 7.40
CA ASP A 185 9.56 -1.18 6.49
C ASP A 185 9.36 0.13 7.24
N ILE A 186 8.50 0.14 8.26
CA ILE A 186 8.29 1.30 9.13
C ILE A 186 9.58 1.66 9.87
N GLU A 187 10.26 0.70 10.50
CA GLU A 187 11.51 0.97 11.22
C GLU A 187 12.60 1.45 10.28
N PHE A 188 12.66 0.91 9.05
CA PHE A 188 13.61 1.36 8.04
C PHE A 188 13.41 2.83 7.66
N ARG A 189 12.15 3.30 7.56
CA ARG A 189 11.80 4.67 7.12
C ARG A 189 11.44 5.61 8.25
N ARG A 190 11.50 5.17 9.50
CA ARG A 190 10.98 5.89 10.67
C ARG A 190 11.45 7.35 10.75
N LYS A 191 12.73 7.61 10.44
CA LYS A 191 13.33 8.95 10.49
C LYS A 191 12.71 9.92 9.47
N ASP A 192 12.24 9.40 8.35
CA ASP A 192 11.66 10.20 7.27
C ASP A 192 10.17 10.48 7.49
N MET A 193 9.58 9.89 8.54
CA MET A 193 8.17 10.07 8.88
C MET A 193 7.96 11.35 9.69
N SER A 194 6.74 11.94 9.56
CA SER A 194 6.37 13.09 10.38
C SER A 194 6.38 12.73 11.86
N PRO A 195 7.05 13.53 12.73
CA PRO A 195 7.05 13.31 14.17
C PRO A 195 5.65 13.28 14.80
N ASP A 196 4.69 13.97 14.21
CA ASP A 196 3.33 14.09 14.76
C ASP A 196 2.57 12.77 14.74
N ILE A 197 2.85 11.89 13.76
CA ILE A 197 2.17 10.61 13.64
C ILE A 197 2.80 9.50 14.51
N MET A 198 4.07 9.68 14.89
CA MET A 198 4.83 8.64 15.56
C MET A 198 4.21 8.10 16.85
N PRO A 199 3.64 8.95 17.75
CA PRO A 199 3.03 8.46 18.99
C PRO A 199 1.80 7.56 18.74
N GLU A 200 1.03 7.84 17.70
CA GLU A 200 -0.15 7.06 17.35
C GLU A 200 0.25 5.74 16.66
N LEU A 201 1.22 5.82 15.74
CA LEU A 201 1.79 4.65 15.07
C LEU A 201 2.44 3.67 16.06
N ASP A 202 3.23 4.18 17.02
CA ASP A 202 3.88 3.32 18.01
C ASP A 202 2.86 2.60 18.89
N ARG A 203 1.78 3.27 19.31
CA ARG A 203 0.68 2.64 20.05
C ARG A 203 -0.03 1.56 19.22
N ALA A 204 -0.30 1.85 17.95
CA ALA A 204 -0.93 0.86 17.06
C ALA A 204 -0.04 -0.36 16.84
N MET A 205 1.25 -0.16 16.62
CA MET A 205 2.22 -1.25 16.46
C MET A 205 2.36 -2.10 17.72
N GLU A 206 2.44 -1.46 18.90
CA GLU A 206 2.51 -2.17 20.17
C GLU A 206 1.27 -3.03 20.43
N SER A 207 0.08 -2.46 20.20
CA SER A 207 -1.19 -3.21 20.26
C SER A 207 -1.19 -4.40 19.30
N LEU A 208 -0.78 -4.20 18.04
CA LEU A 208 -0.76 -5.26 17.03
C LEU A 208 0.28 -6.33 17.35
N TYR A 209 1.47 -5.99 17.85
CA TYR A 209 2.45 -6.99 18.29
C TYR A 209 1.89 -7.91 19.39
N GLY A 210 1.26 -7.32 20.41
CA GLY A 210 0.61 -8.10 21.48
C GLY A 210 -0.53 -8.96 20.97
N LEU A 211 -1.42 -8.38 20.16
CA LEU A 211 -2.60 -9.03 19.62
C LEU A 211 -2.26 -10.23 18.71
N LEU A 212 -1.25 -10.07 17.85
CA LEU A 212 -0.87 -11.07 16.85
C LEU A 212 0.18 -12.06 17.36
N GLY A 213 0.76 -11.84 18.54
CA GLY A 213 1.86 -12.65 19.07
C GLY A 213 3.13 -12.55 18.22
N VAL A 214 3.42 -11.37 17.69
CA VAL A 214 4.61 -11.07 16.88
C VAL A 214 5.62 -10.35 17.75
N ALA A 215 6.88 -10.80 17.76
CA ALA A 215 7.95 -10.06 18.44
C ALA A 215 8.13 -8.69 17.80
N SER A 216 8.32 -7.65 18.63
CA SER A 216 8.58 -6.29 18.15
C SER A 216 9.85 -6.24 17.31
N VAL A 217 9.79 -5.48 16.22
CA VAL A 217 10.97 -5.19 15.40
C VAL A 217 11.83 -4.16 16.16
N PRO A 218 13.13 -4.40 16.33
CA PRO A 218 13.99 -3.45 17.02
C PRO A 218 14.11 -2.14 16.25
N ARG A 219 14.30 -1.04 16.97
CA ARG A 219 14.57 0.27 16.37
C ARG A 219 15.82 0.19 15.51
N ARG A 220 15.73 0.69 14.28
CA ARG A 220 16.88 0.77 13.40
C ARG A 220 17.94 1.70 13.99
N VAL A 221 19.18 1.21 14.08
CA VAL A 221 20.33 2.02 14.42
C VAL A 221 20.92 2.54 13.10
N GLU A 222 20.99 3.86 12.97
CA GLU A 222 21.61 4.46 11.79
C GLU A 222 23.14 4.31 11.85
N TYR A 223 23.71 4.12 10.68
CA TYR A 223 25.16 4.12 10.52
C TYR A 223 25.73 5.53 10.75
N ASP A 224 26.77 5.64 11.55
CA ASP A 224 27.38 6.93 11.92
C ASP A 224 28.24 7.55 10.82
N GLY A 225 28.48 6.83 9.73
CA GLY A 225 29.28 7.27 8.58
C GLY A 225 30.79 7.25 8.81
N THR A 226 31.28 6.86 9.99
CA THR A 226 32.66 6.96 10.40
C THR A 226 33.28 5.65 10.93
N SER A 227 32.47 4.84 11.61
CA SER A 227 32.93 3.55 12.13
C SER A 227 33.24 2.54 11.01
N PRO A 228 34.19 1.62 11.17
CA PRO A 228 34.36 0.54 10.21
C PRO A 228 33.08 -0.27 10.01
N ILE A 229 32.79 -0.60 8.75
CA ILE A 229 31.62 -1.42 8.38
C ILE A 229 31.88 -2.85 8.83
N VAL A 230 30.96 -3.41 9.61
CA VAL A 230 31.02 -4.80 10.09
C VAL A 230 29.96 -5.61 9.37
N ILE A 231 30.35 -6.78 8.85
CA ILE A 231 29.48 -7.69 8.12
C ILE A 231 29.51 -9.04 8.84
N HIS A 232 28.34 -9.55 9.21
CA HIS A 232 28.21 -10.81 9.95
C HIS A 232 27.76 -11.96 9.04
N GLU A 233 27.01 -11.64 8.00
CA GLU A 233 26.46 -12.61 7.07
C GLU A 233 27.54 -13.18 6.13
N LYS A 234 27.34 -14.42 5.64
CA LYS A 234 28.33 -15.13 4.82
C LYS A 234 27.95 -15.19 3.35
N ARG A 235 26.65 -15.21 3.03
CA ARG A 235 26.17 -15.27 1.65
C ARG A 235 25.96 -13.86 1.13
N TRP A 236 26.38 -13.56 -0.08
CA TRP A 236 26.31 -12.22 -0.63
C TRP A 236 24.89 -11.63 -0.62
N GLN A 237 23.82 -12.46 -0.87
CA GLN A 237 22.44 -11.99 -0.82
C GLN A 237 22.07 -11.47 0.58
N LYS A 238 22.48 -12.20 1.62
CA LYS A 238 22.24 -11.78 3.00
C LYS A 238 23.13 -10.61 3.42
N GLN A 239 24.38 -10.59 2.93
CA GLN A 239 25.29 -9.45 3.12
C GLN A 239 24.70 -8.19 2.47
N HIS A 240 24.13 -8.29 1.26
CA HIS A 240 23.47 -7.15 0.63
C HIS A 240 22.32 -6.61 1.50
N GLY A 241 21.46 -7.47 2.03
CA GLY A 241 20.38 -7.09 2.95
C GLY A 241 20.90 -6.46 4.25
N GLU A 242 21.95 -7.02 4.84
CA GLU A 242 22.62 -6.47 6.03
C GLU A 242 23.21 -5.08 5.76
N LEU A 243 23.94 -4.93 4.65
CA LEU A 243 24.52 -3.65 4.22
C LEU A 243 23.47 -2.62 3.84
N TRP A 244 22.37 -3.07 3.19
CA TRP A 244 21.23 -2.21 2.91
C TRP A 244 20.64 -1.63 4.19
N ASN A 245 20.35 -2.48 5.16
CA ASN A 245 19.78 -2.06 6.44
C ASN A 245 20.74 -1.15 7.24
N LEU A 246 22.05 -1.36 7.11
CA LEU A 246 23.05 -0.55 7.81
C LEU A 246 23.29 0.79 7.12
N LEU A 247 23.58 0.79 5.82
CA LEU A 247 24.19 1.92 5.11
C LEU A 247 23.22 2.77 4.30
N VAL A 248 22.08 2.17 3.83
CA VAL A 248 21.15 2.88 2.94
C VAL A 248 20.13 3.64 3.76
N PRO A 249 19.95 4.97 3.56
CA PRO A 249 18.93 5.73 4.27
C PRO A 249 17.52 5.38 3.77
N GLY A 250 16.49 5.69 4.55
CA GLY A 250 15.09 5.50 4.16
C GLY A 250 14.69 6.34 2.94
N SER A 251 15.33 7.51 2.78
CA SER A 251 15.17 8.40 1.63
C SER A 251 16.49 9.10 1.26
N GLY A 252 16.60 9.61 0.03
CA GLY A 252 17.76 10.35 -0.44
C GLY A 252 18.98 9.47 -0.74
N HIS A 253 20.15 10.00 -0.47
CA HIS A 253 21.44 9.40 -0.79
C HIS A 253 22.15 8.89 0.48
N ALA A 254 22.97 7.83 0.34
CA ALA A 254 23.77 7.35 1.44
C ALA A 254 24.92 8.32 1.76
N GLY A 255 25.35 8.36 3.03
CA GLY A 255 26.44 9.23 3.48
C GLY A 255 27.84 8.74 3.09
N THR A 256 27.96 7.51 2.59
CA THR A 256 29.22 6.89 2.22
C THR A 256 29.18 6.27 0.83
N VAL A 257 30.33 6.16 0.17
CA VAL A 257 30.47 5.50 -1.14
C VAL A 257 29.97 4.06 -1.07
N GLN A 258 30.30 3.34 0.01
CA GLN A 258 29.83 1.97 0.23
C GLN A 258 28.31 1.90 0.30
N GLY A 259 27.68 2.83 1.00
CA GLY A 259 26.23 2.94 1.06
C GLY A 259 25.61 3.24 -0.30
N GLU A 260 26.21 4.13 -1.11
CA GLU A 260 25.75 4.41 -2.48
C GLU A 260 25.91 3.19 -3.39
N VAL A 261 26.99 2.43 -3.28
CA VAL A 261 27.18 1.18 -4.05
C VAL A 261 26.05 0.20 -3.78
N ILE A 262 25.70 -0.03 -2.53
CA ILE A 262 24.60 -0.93 -2.14
C ILE A 262 23.25 -0.35 -2.58
N ARG A 263 23.02 0.96 -2.36
CA ARG A 263 21.77 1.63 -2.73
C ARG A 263 21.53 1.58 -4.23
N ILE A 264 22.53 1.90 -5.04
CA ILE A 264 22.40 1.92 -6.50
C ILE A 264 22.21 0.49 -7.03
N SER A 265 23.01 -0.48 -6.59
CA SER A 265 22.84 -1.88 -7.04
C SER A 265 21.43 -2.41 -6.73
N GLY A 266 20.88 -2.13 -5.56
CA GLY A 266 19.52 -2.52 -5.20
C GLY A 266 18.43 -1.79 -6.00
N LYS A 267 18.59 -0.47 -6.25
CA LYS A 267 17.66 0.30 -7.08
C LYS A 267 17.66 -0.16 -8.54
N LEU A 268 18.82 -0.48 -9.10
CA LEU A 268 18.93 -1.04 -10.45
C LEU A 268 18.26 -2.42 -10.52
N ALA A 269 18.49 -3.26 -9.52
CA ALA A 269 17.85 -4.57 -9.44
C ALA A 269 16.33 -4.44 -9.43
N TYR A 270 15.78 -3.61 -8.57
CA TYR A 270 14.33 -3.38 -8.50
C TYR A 270 13.76 -2.83 -9.82
N GLU A 271 14.39 -1.82 -10.43
CA GLU A 271 13.89 -1.20 -11.65
C GLU A 271 13.86 -2.17 -12.84
N ILE A 272 14.85 -3.06 -12.91
CA ILE A 272 14.97 -4.01 -14.03
C ILE A 272 14.11 -5.25 -13.81
N LEU A 273 14.21 -5.87 -12.64
CA LEU A 273 13.58 -7.17 -12.39
C LEU A 273 12.11 -7.04 -11.96
N ASP A 274 11.78 -6.08 -11.12
CA ASP A 274 10.45 -5.94 -10.54
C ASP A 274 9.59 -4.90 -11.28
N ASN A 275 10.20 -3.83 -11.78
CA ASN A 275 9.49 -2.73 -12.43
C ASN A 275 9.56 -2.76 -13.97
N GLY A 276 10.27 -3.71 -14.56
CA GLY A 276 10.34 -3.90 -16.01
C GLY A 276 10.86 -2.68 -16.77
N CYS A 277 11.76 -1.91 -16.18
CA CYS A 277 12.33 -0.67 -16.74
C CYS A 277 11.30 0.45 -17.02
N CYS A 278 10.13 0.45 -16.35
CA CYS A 278 9.08 1.45 -16.58
C CYS A 278 9.51 2.88 -16.26
N ASN A 279 10.46 3.06 -15.31
CA ASN A 279 10.98 4.39 -14.93
C ASN A 279 12.39 4.67 -15.48
N TRP A 280 12.89 3.85 -16.41
CA TRP A 280 14.24 3.98 -16.92
C TRP A 280 14.45 5.29 -17.70
N ASP A 281 15.25 6.19 -17.16
CA ASP A 281 15.55 7.51 -17.72
C ASP A 281 17.07 7.82 -17.70
N SER A 282 17.43 9.09 -17.97
CA SER A 282 18.82 9.55 -17.92
C SER A 282 19.43 9.49 -16.53
N ASP A 283 18.60 9.61 -15.48
CA ASP A 283 19.05 9.60 -14.10
C ASP A 283 19.47 8.18 -13.67
N PHE A 284 18.68 7.15 -14.03
CA PHE A 284 19.10 5.75 -13.85
C PHE A 284 20.40 5.42 -14.59
N LYS A 285 20.59 5.99 -15.79
CA LYS A 285 21.85 5.83 -16.53
C LYS A 285 23.02 6.49 -15.80
N SER A 286 22.82 7.69 -15.26
CA SER A 286 23.83 8.39 -14.46
C SER A 286 24.17 7.61 -13.18
N MET A 287 23.18 7.04 -12.50
CA MET A 287 23.39 6.17 -11.34
C MET A 287 24.23 4.94 -11.68
N ALA A 288 23.93 4.24 -12.79
CA ALA A 288 24.70 3.07 -13.22
C ALA A 288 26.17 3.46 -13.52
N ASN A 289 26.40 4.59 -14.17
CA ASN A 289 27.74 5.10 -14.40
C ASN A 289 28.45 5.49 -13.09
N ALA A 290 27.72 6.07 -12.13
CA ALA A 290 28.27 6.39 -10.81
C ALA A 290 28.67 5.13 -10.06
N LEU A 291 27.86 4.08 -10.09
CA LEU A 291 28.19 2.77 -9.50
C LEU A 291 29.53 2.26 -10.02
N TYR A 292 29.75 2.32 -11.34
CA TYR A 292 31.03 1.92 -11.91
C TYR A 292 32.21 2.78 -11.41
N ARG A 293 32.02 4.10 -11.33
CA ARG A 293 33.06 5.01 -10.77
C ARG A 293 33.39 4.66 -9.32
N TYR A 294 32.38 4.36 -8.53
CA TYR A 294 32.57 4.02 -7.11
C TYR A 294 33.35 2.74 -6.91
N ILE A 295 33.05 1.68 -7.66
CA ILE A 295 33.78 0.40 -7.51
C ILE A 295 35.25 0.49 -8.00
N CYS A 296 35.61 1.55 -8.72
CA CYS A 296 37.02 1.84 -9.06
C CYS A 296 37.76 2.60 -7.96
N MET A 297 37.06 3.03 -6.89
CA MET A 297 37.67 3.71 -5.74
C MET A 297 38.21 2.70 -4.71
N GLY A 298 39.09 3.15 -3.81
CA GLY A 298 39.64 2.33 -2.72
C GLY A 298 40.39 1.10 -3.22
N THR A 299 40.15 -0.04 -2.57
CA THR A 299 40.66 -1.35 -3.00
C THR A 299 39.75 -1.90 -4.09
N PRO A 300 40.18 -1.96 -5.35
CA PRO A 300 39.33 -2.37 -6.46
C PRO A 300 39.11 -3.90 -6.47
N LEU A 301 38.10 -4.34 -7.22
CA LEU A 301 37.93 -5.73 -7.63
C LEU A 301 39.15 -6.17 -8.46
N ASP A 302 39.36 -7.47 -8.64
CA ASP A 302 40.40 -7.93 -9.54
C ASP A 302 40.14 -7.53 -11.01
N ALA A 303 41.16 -7.63 -11.85
CA ALA A 303 41.10 -7.09 -13.22
C ALA A 303 40.04 -7.78 -14.11
N ASP A 304 39.73 -9.05 -13.85
CA ASP A 304 38.72 -9.78 -14.59
C ASP A 304 37.34 -9.38 -14.13
N GLU A 305 37.12 -9.26 -12.84
CA GLU A 305 35.86 -8.79 -12.24
C GLU A 305 35.56 -7.33 -12.59
N GLN A 306 36.56 -6.47 -12.68
CA GLN A 306 36.37 -5.09 -13.14
C GLN A 306 35.89 -5.04 -14.59
N ARG A 307 36.46 -5.88 -15.47
CA ARG A 307 36.03 -5.98 -16.88
C ARG A 307 34.60 -6.53 -16.98
N GLU A 308 34.31 -7.55 -16.20
CA GLU A 308 32.96 -8.13 -16.09
C GLU A 308 31.97 -7.06 -15.63
N PHE A 309 32.26 -6.34 -14.55
CA PHE A 309 31.41 -5.29 -14.01
C PHE A 309 31.15 -4.16 -15.02
N ALA A 310 32.18 -3.74 -15.74
CA ALA A 310 32.05 -2.75 -16.82
C ALA A 310 31.11 -3.25 -17.94
N GLY A 311 31.21 -4.52 -18.31
CA GLY A 311 30.31 -5.16 -19.26
C GLY A 311 28.87 -5.18 -18.79
N LEU A 312 28.61 -5.54 -17.53
CA LEU A 312 27.29 -5.54 -16.92
C LEU A 312 26.68 -4.13 -16.91
N ILE A 313 27.43 -3.10 -16.52
CA ILE A 313 26.97 -1.69 -16.54
C ILE A 313 26.63 -1.23 -17.98
N ASN A 314 27.44 -1.56 -18.96
CA ASN A 314 27.17 -1.19 -20.34
C ASN A 314 25.89 -1.84 -20.90
N GLY A 315 25.58 -3.06 -20.49
CA GLY A 315 24.37 -3.81 -20.87
C GLY A 315 23.17 -3.63 -19.98
N ILE A 316 23.29 -2.84 -18.89
CA ILE A 316 22.42 -2.89 -17.69
C ILE A 316 20.92 -2.78 -17.99
N LYS A 317 20.49 -1.97 -18.97
CA LYS A 317 19.08 -1.79 -19.29
C LYS A 317 18.41 -3.08 -19.83
N ASN A 318 19.19 -3.98 -20.43
CA ASN A 318 18.73 -5.23 -21.02
C ASN A 318 19.22 -6.45 -20.22
N ALA A 319 19.72 -6.22 -19.01
CA ALA A 319 20.25 -7.25 -18.13
C ALA A 319 19.13 -8.20 -17.67
N ASP A 320 19.44 -9.48 -17.61
CA ASP A 320 18.57 -10.49 -17.03
C ASP A 320 18.84 -10.67 -15.51
N GLU A 321 18.11 -11.57 -14.89
CA GLU A 321 18.25 -11.86 -13.45
C GLU A 321 19.68 -12.33 -13.10
N THR A 322 20.34 -13.08 -13.98
CA THR A 322 21.73 -13.57 -13.76
C THR A 322 22.70 -12.40 -13.75
N ASP A 323 22.58 -11.49 -14.71
CA ASP A 323 23.42 -10.30 -14.83
C ASP A 323 23.25 -9.38 -13.61
N ILE A 324 22.01 -9.15 -13.18
CA ILE A 324 21.71 -8.31 -12.03
C ILE A 324 22.19 -8.93 -10.72
N ASN A 325 22.01 -10.23 -10.55
CA ASN A 325 22.53 -10.96 -9.39
C ASN A 325 24.07 -10.86 -9.33
N ARG A 326 24.73 -10.99 -10.48
CA ARG A 326 26.20 -10.88 -10.55
C ARG A 326 26.69 -9.47 -10.28
N LEU A 327 26.01 -8.45 -10.81
CA LEU A 327 26.30 -7.04 -10.51
C LEU A 327 26.21 -6.75 -9.01
N THR A 328 25.14 -7.25 -8.38
CA THR A 328 24.90 -7.07 -6.94
C THR A 328 25.92 -7.80 -6.10
N GLU A 329 26.29 -9.04 -6.47
CA GLU A 329 27.34 -9.82 -5.82
C GLU A 329 28.69 -9.10 -5.85
N LEU A 330 29.11 -8.60 -7.03
CA LEU A 330 30.34 -7.85 -7.18
C LEU A 330 30.33 -6.53 -6.40
N SER A 331 29.17 -5.87 -6.33
CA SER A 331 28.98 -4.67 -5.49
C SER A 331 29.19 -4.99 -4.01
N VAL A 332 28.62 -6.07 -3.51
CA VAL A 332 28.84 -6.54 -2.13
C VAL A 332 30.30 -6.91 -1.91
N LYS A 333 30.92 -7.65 -2.83
CA LYS A 333 32.35 -8.02 -2.75
C LYS A 333 33.22 -6.79 -2.65
N TRP A 334 33.00 -5.76 -3.46
CA TRP A 334 33.73 -4.52 -3.37
C TRP A 334 33.58 -3.85 -2.01
N VAL A 335 32.40 -3.81 -1.41
CA VAL A 335 32.21 -3.28 -0.04
C VAL A 335 33.00 -4.08 0.97
N THR A 336 33.05 -5.42 0.86
CA THR A 336 33.84 -6.27 1.78
C THR A 336 35.37 -6.03 1.70
N LEU A 337 35.86 -5.54 0.56
CA LEU A 337 37.25 -5.11 0.38
C LEU A 337 37.51 -3.69 0.94
N ASN A 338 36.45 -2.92 1.23
CA ASN A 338 36.52 -1.50 1.56
C ASN A 338 35.68 -1.17 2.82
N LEU A 339 36.00 -1.82 3.94
CA LEU A 339 35.22 -1.68 5.18
C LEU A 339 35.40 -0.33 5.90
N ASN A 340 36.44 0.43 5.57
CA ASN A 340 36.57 1.80 6.07
C ASN A 340 35.74 2.76 5.23
N PRO A 341 34.82 3.53 5.84
CA PRO A 341 33.88 4.38 5.07
C PRO A 341 34.60 5.46 4.29
N MET A 342 34.14 5.69 3.07
CA MET A 342 34.63 6.75 2.19
C MET A 342 33.50 7.76 2.01
N ALA A 343 33.78 9.05 2.19
CA ALA A 343 32.78 10.10 2.00
C ALA A 343 32.32 10.16 0.54
N VAL A 344 31.02 10.30 0.32
CA VAL A 344 30.46 10.57 -1.00
C VAL A 344 30.81 12.00 -1.41
N GLY A 345 31.30 12.16 -2.63
CA GLY A 345 31.54 13.47 -3.23
C GLY A 345 30.24 14.09 -3.79
N GLU A 346 30.42 15.06 -4.69
CA GLU A 346 29.29 15.66 -5.42
C GLU A 346 28.60 14.61 -6.30
N LEU A 347 27.26 14.58 -6.26
CA LEU A 347 26.44 13.62 -7.00
C LEU A 347 25.96 14.21 -8.31
N ASP A 348 26.04 13.43 -9.38
CA ASP A 348 25.59 13.79 -10.72
C ASP A 348 24.25 13.11 -11.11
N TYR A 349 23.52 12.61 -10.14
CA TYR A 349 22.20 11.99 -10.24
C TYR A 349 21.32 12.38 -9.03
N LYS A 350 20.00 12.31 -9.21
CA LYS A 350 19.03 12.80 -8.20
C LYS A 350 18.30 11.67 -7.45
N ARG A 351 18.21 10.48 -8.05
CA ARG A 351 17.46 9.34 -7.49
C ARG A 351 18.17 8.61 -6.38
#